data_273b17c7680ad4711c54abef136f00c5
#
_entry.id   273b17c7680ad4711c54abef136f00c5
#
_cell.length_a   1.000
_cell.length_b   1.000
_cell.length_c   1.000
_cell.angle_alpha   90.00
_cell.angle_beta   90.00
_cell.angle_gamma   90.00
#
_symmetry.space_group_name_H-M   'P 1'
#
loop_
_entity.id
_entity.type
_entity.pdbx_description
1 polymer ?
#
loop_
_entity_poly.entity_id
_entity_poly.type
_entity_poly.pdbx_seq_one_letter_code
_entity_poly.pdbx_strand_id
1 'polypeptide(L)'
;MPDNTPKDRFYYNLDFLSSPDARSIRIMTEFYGPFHRFRRNHIADTIVFFGSARLQSREKAQAALDKAPKNISQKKLDAINHNLEMSKYYEDARELAKKMTIWSKGLKLKNKRFIIASGGGPGIMEAANRGASEAKGVSVGLTISLPMEDS
;
A
#
# COMPACT_ATOMS: atom_id res chain seq x y z
N MET A 1 12.18 -3.90 -37.57
CA MET A 1 13.12 -2.74 -37.54
C MET A 1 14.40 -3.24 -36.89
N PRO A 2 15.60 -2.97 -37.45
CA PRO A 2 16.83 -3.38 -36.78
C PRO A 2 16.91 -2.68 -35.42
N ASP A 3 17.19 -3.49 -34.39
CA ASP A 3 17.45 -3.00 -33.04
C ASP A 3 18.73 -2.14 -33.06
N ASN A 4 18.55 -0.85 -33.03
CA ASN A 4 19.63 0.14 -33.06
C ASN A 4 20.06 0.54 -31.63
N THR A 5 19.79 -0.30 -30.65
CA THR A 5 20.27 -0.10 -29.26
C THR A 5 21.78 -0.29 -29.26
N PRO A 6 22.55 0.70 -28.80
CA PRO A 6 24.00 0.55 -28.68
C PRO A 6 24.29 -0.58 -27.67
N LYS A 7 24.71 -1.74 -28.21
CA LYS A 7 25.01 -2.96 -27.43
C LYS A 7 26.12 -2.79 -26.39
N ASP A 8 26.82 -1.65 -26.43
CA ASP A 8 28.03 -1.40 -25.64
C ASP A 8 27.78 -0.54 -24.36
N ARG A 9 26.54 -0.15 -24.07
CA ARG A 9 26.28 0.68 -22.88
C ARG A 9 25.75 -0.18 -21.75
N PHE A 10 26.46 -0.24 -20.62
CA PHE A 10 26.13 -1.04 -19.46
C PHE A 10 24.71 -0.81 -18.92
N TYR A 11 24.14 0.38 -19.06
CA TYR A 11 22.78 0.66 -18.60
C TYR A 11 21.67 0.04 -19.50
N TYR A 12 22.03 -0.56 -20.63
CA TYR A 12 21.14 -1.42 -21.44
C TYR A 12 21.47 -2.91 -21.30
N ASN A 13 22.55 -3.26 -20.60
CA ASN A 13 22.96 -4.65 -20.41
C ASN A 13 22.20 -5.25 -19.22
N LEU A 14 21.15 -6.02 -19.53
CA LEU A 14 20.30 -6.64 -18.51
C LEU A 14 21.04 -7.70 -17.69
N ASP A 15 21.98 -8.42 -18.30
CA ASP A 15 22.78 -9.43 -17.58
C ASP A 15 23.65 -8.76 -16.53
N PHE A 16 24.32 -7.65 -16.89
CA PHE A 16 25.05 -6.84 -15.94
C PHE A 16 24.13 -6.25 -14.86
N LEU A 17 23.01 -5.63 -15.27
CA LEU A 17 22.09 -4.98 -14.33
C LEU A 17 21.44 -5.98 -13.35
N SER A 18 21.34 -7.26 -13.72
CA SER A 18 20.83 -8.34 -12.86
C SER A 18 21.92 -8.99 -12.01
N SER A 19 23.20 -8.71 -12.29
CA SER A 19 24.33 -9.29 -11.58
C SER A 19 24.48 -8.75 -10.14
N PRO A 20 25.22 -9.45 -9.25
CA PRO A 20 25.56 -8.93 -7.93
C PRO A 20 26.28 -7.57 -7.97
N ASP A 21 27.13 -7.33 -8.98
CA ASP A 21 27.93 -6.10 -9.11
C ASP A 21 27.05 -4.86 -9.34
N ALA A 22 25.89 -5.01 -9.98
CA ALA A 22 24.94 -3.93 -10.20
C ALA A 22 23.96 -3.71 -9.03
N ARG A 23 24.14 -4.38 -7.87
CA ARG A 23 23.22 -4.26 -6.73
C ARG A 23 22.99 -2.82 -6.28
N SER A 24 24.05 -2.03 -6.18
CA SER A 24 23.95 -0.62 -5.77
C SER A 24 23.11 0.20 -6.74
N ILE A 25 23.22 -0.07 -8.04
CA ILE A 25 22.45 0.59 -9.09
C ILE A 25 20.96 0.25 -8.91
N ARG A 26 20.63 -1.03 -8.68
CA ARG A 26 19.24 -1.46 -8.44
C ARG A 26 18.64 -0.79 -7.20
N ILE A 27 19.39 -0.72 -6.09
CA ILE A 27 18.95 -0.01 -4.87
C ILE A 27 18.64 1.46 -5.19
N MET A 28 19.50 2.11 -5.96
CA MET A 28 19.26 3.51 -6.36
C MET A 28 18.02 3.64 -7.27
N THR A 29 17.76 2.70 -8.16
CA THR A 29 16.55 2.74 -9.00
C THR A 29 15.29 2.62 -8.17
N GLU A 30 15.27 1.77 -7.13
CA GLU A 30 14.15 1.66 -6.19
C GLU A 30 13.91 2.94 -5.39
N PHE A 31 14.93 3.74 -5.15
CA PHE A 31 14.80 5.05 -4.53
C PHE A 31 14.30 6.11 -5.51
N TYR A 32 14.94 6.22 -6.67
CA TYR A 32 14.59 7.26 -7.65
C TYR A 32 13.30 6.98 -8.40
N GLY A 33 12.90 5.72 -8.57
CA GLY A 33 11.66 5.34 -9.24
C GLY A 33 10.43 5.95 -8.59
N PRO A 34 10.18 5.74 -7.29
CA PRO A 34 9.09 6.38 -6.55
C PRO A 34 9.18 7.91 -6.57
N PHE A 35 10.38 8.47 -6.38
CA PHE A 35 10.59 9.91 -6.42
C PHE A 35 10.20 10.53 -7.78
N HIS A 36 10.59 9.88 -8.88
CA HIS A 36 10.18 10.29 -10.23
C HIS A 36 8.64 10.25 -10.38
N ARG A 37 7.99 9.18 -9.90
CA ARG A 37 6.53 9.07 -9.94
C ARG A 37 5.85 10.16 -9.12
N PHE A 38 6.36 10.52 -7.95
CA PHE A 38 5.83 11.60 -7.13
C PHE A 38 5.89 12.94 -7.86
N ARG A 39 7.05 13.26 -8.46
CA ARG A 39 7.22 14.49 -9.25
C ARG A 39 6.28 14.53 -10.45
N ARG A 40 6.17 13.43 -11.20
CA ARG A 40 5.29 13.34 -12.37
C ARG A 40 3.80 13.51 -12.00
N ASN A 41 3.41 13.07 -10.82
CA ASN A 41 2.05 13.20 -10.32
C ASN A 41 1.82 14.47 -9.50
N HIS A 42 2.81 15.37 -9.42
CA HIS A 42 2.76 16.62 -8.64
C HIS A 42 2.47 16.38 -7.15
N ILE A 43 2.96 15.28 -6.56
CA ILE A 43 2.88 14.97 -5.13
C ILE A 43 4.07 15.61 -4.44
N ALA A 44 3.81 16.57 -3.54
CA ALA A 44 4.84 17.28 -2.78
C ALA A 44 5.16 16.60 -1.45
N ASP A 45 4.13 16.15 -0.75
CA ASP A 45 4.25 15.47 0.52
C ASP A 45 3.14 14.45 0.74
N THR A 46 3.37 13.53 1.69
CA THR A 46 2.47 12.42 2.01
C THR A 46 2.22 12.33 3.50
N ILE A 47 1.10 11.73 3.87
CA ILE A 47 0.81 11.24 5.22
C ILE A 47 0.87 9.74 5.19
N VAL A 48 1.81 9.16 5.93
CA VAL A 48 2.04 7.73 5.94
C VAL A 48 1.17 7.07 7.02
N PHE A 49 0.36 6.09 6.59
CA PHE A 49 -0.35 5.18 7.47
C PHE A 49 0.48 3.91 7.66
N PHE A 50 0.88 3.68 8.89
CA PHE A 50 1.67 2.53 9.29
C PHE A 50 0.93 1.74 10.36
N GLY A 51 0.78 0.42 10.17
CA GLY A 51 0.06 -0.39 11.13
C GLY A 51 -0.05 -1.86 10.74
N SER A 52 -0.78 -2.61 11.55
CA SER A 52 -0.90 -4.07 11.43
C SER A 52 -1.56 -4.49 10.11
N ALA A 53 -0.95 -5.44 9.43
CA ALA A 53 -1.50 -6.13 8.27
C ALA A 53 -2.61 -7.15 8.62
N ARG A 54 -2.76 -7.50 9.91
CA ARG A 54 -3.68 -8.55 10.36
C ARG A 54 -5.10 -8.06 10.63
N LEU A 55 -5.31 -6.76 10.73
CA LEU A 55 -6.63 -6.19 10.96
C LEU A 55 -7.52 -6.38 9.74
N GLN A 56 -8.78 -6.65 10.00
CA GLN A 56 -9.78 -6.84 8.96
C GLN A 56 -10.85 -5.75 9.03
N SER A 57 -11.48 -5.46 7.90
CA SER A 57 -12.68 -4.62 7.92
C SER A 57 -13.77 -5.27 8.77
N ARG A 58 -14.63 -4.43 9.35
CA ARG A 58 -15.76 -4.90 10.16
C ARG A 58 -16.65 -5.86 9.37
N GLU A 59 -16.85 -5.59 8.09
CA GLU A 59 -17.60 -6.43 7.17
C GLU A 59 -17.01 -7.85 7.07
N LYS A 60 -15.69 -7.95 6.83
CA LYS A 60 -14.99 -9.24 6.76
C LYS A 60 -15.02 -9.99 8.09
N ALA A 61 -14.79 -9.28 9.20
CA ALA A 61 -14.77 -9.87 10.54
C ALA A 61 -16.17 -10.36 10.95
N GLN A 62 -17.23 -9.61 10.66
CA GLN A 62 -18.61 -10.02 10.90
C GLN A 62 -18.99 -11.23 10.05
N ALA A 63 -18.67 -11.21 8.76
CA ALA A 63 -18.93 -12.34 7.88
C ALA A 63 -18.22 -13.64 8.33
N ALA A 64 -17.05 -13.53 8.96
CA ALA A 64 -16.36 -14.66 9.54
C ALA A 64 -17.12 -15.24 10.75
N LEU A 65 -17.70 -14.39 11.59
CA LEU A 65 -18.53 -14.79 12.72
C LEU A 65 -19.82 -15.45 12.23
N ASP A 66 -20.50 -14.85 11.27
CA ASP A 66 -21.78 -15.34 10.74
C ASP A 66 -21.63 -16.72 10.05
N LYS A 67 -20.48 -16.98 9.47
CA LYS A 67 -20.13 -18.25 8.80
C LYS A 67 -19.53 -19.30 9.74
N ALA A 68 -19.34 -18.97 11.02
CA ALA A 68 -18.72 -19.89 11.96
C ALA A 68 -19.62 -21.12 12.19
N PRO A 69 -19.09 -22.37 12.10
CA PRO A 69 -19.86 -23.57 12.37
C PRO A 69 -20.33 -23.64 13.83
N LYS A 70 -21.51 -24.18 14.07
CA LYS A 70 -22.09 -24.32 15.44
C LYS A 70 -21.21 -25.13 16.42
N ASN A 71 -20.34 -25.98 15.87
CA ASN A 71 -19.43 -26.85 16.65
C ASN A 71 -17.98 -26.36 16.63
N ILE A 72 -17.77 -25.07 16.37
CA ILE A 72 -16.43 -24.47 16.38
C ILE A 72 -15.82 -24.57 17.79
N SER A 73 -14.49 -24.79 17.88
CA SER A 73 -13.78 -24.77 19.17
C SER A 73 -13.79 -23.37 19.79
N GLN A 74 -13.87 -23.30 21.14
CA GLN A 74 -13.90 -22.05 21.88
C GLN A 74 -12.73 -21.14 21.50
N LYS A 75 -11.51 -21.67 21.40
CA LYS A 75 -10.32 -20.93 20.99
C LYS A 75 -10.47 -20.23 19.63
N LYS A 76 -11.12 -20.89 18.66
CA LYS A 76 -11.36 -20.29 17.33
C LYS A 76 -12.45 -19.24 17.39
N LEU A 77 -13.49 -19.47 18.18
CA LEU A 77 -14.56 -18.49 18.39
C LEU A 77 -14.02 -17.22 19.05
N ASP A 78 -13.19 -17.36 20.07
CA ASP A 78 -12.54 -16.25 20.76
C ASP A 78 -11.67 -15.42 19.80
N ALA A 79 -10.93 -16.09 18.90
CA ALA A 79 -10.13 -15.42 17.89
C ALA A 79 -10.98 -14.63 16.86
N ILE A 80 -12.14 -15.18 16.46
CA ILE A 80 -13.08 -14.49 15.56
C ILE A 80 -13.67 -13.26 16.27
N ASN A 81 -14.10 -13.40 17.51
CA ASN A 81 -14.65 -12.29 18.30
C ASN A 81 -13.61 -11.21 18.53
N HIS A 82 -12.37 -11.59 18.84
CA HIS A 82 -11.26 -10.64 18.95
C HIS A 82 -11.01 -9.87 17.64
N ASN A 83 -11.01 -10.55 16.49
CA ASN A 83 -10.88 -9.89 15.20
C ASN A 83 -12.02 -8.90 14.92
N LEU A 84 -13.25 -9.25 15.31
CA LEU A 84 -14.39 -8.35 15.18
C LEU A 84 -14.24 -7.12 16.08
N GLU A 85 -13.80 -7.29 17.32
CA GLU A 85 -13.52 -6.18 18.23
C GLU A 85 -12.41 -5.28 17.68
N MET A 86 -11.33 -5.87 17.19
CA MET A 86 -10.19 -5.13 16.64
C MET A 86 -10.48 -4.45 15.31
N SER A 87 -11.55 -4.86 14.61
CA SER A 87 -11.96 -4.24 13.34
C SER A 87 -12.28 -2.76 13.45
N LYS A 88 -12.60 -2.26 14.65
CA LYS A 88 -12.81 -0.83 14.91
C LYS A 88 -11.61 0.00 14.47
N TYR A 89 -10.38 -0.47 14.69
CA TYR A 89 -9.17 0.26 14.31
C TYR A 89 -8.96 0.31 12.78
N TYR A 90 -9.45 -0.71 12.06
CA TYR A 90 -9.49 -0.66 10.60
C TYR A 90 -10.45 0.44 10.13
N GLU A 91 -11.66 0.50 10.68
CA GLU A 91 -12.66 1.50 10.30
C GLU A 91 -12.24 2.91 10.71
N ASP A 92 -11.61 3.07 11.89
CA ASP A 92 -11.06 4.36 12.34
C ASP A 92 -9.96 4.88 11.40
N ALA A 93 -9.04 3.99 10.97
CA ALA A 93 -8.00 4.36 10.01
C ALA A 93 -8.58 4.74 8.64
N ARG A 94 -9.59 3.99 8.17
CA ARG A 94 -10.31 4.26 6.92
C ARG A 94 -11.01 5.62 6.95
N GLU A 95 -11.73 5.89 8.04
CA GLU A 95 -12.45 7.17 8.21
C GLU A 95 -11.48 8.34 8.36
N LEU A 96 -10.38 8.16 9.11
CA LEU A 96 -9.33 9.18 9.23
C LEU A 96 -8.71 9.51 7.87
N ALA A 97 -8.32 8.49 7.10
CA ALA A 97 -7.74 8.68 5.77
C ALA A 97 -8.71 9.39 4.82
N LYS A 98 -10.01 9.07 4.89
CA LYS A 98 -11.07 9.74 4.14
C LYS A 98 -11.17 11.21 4.50
N LYS A 99 -11.25 11.54 5.79
CA LYS A 99 -11.31 12.92 6.29
C LYS A 99 -10.08 13.73 5.88
N MET A 100 -8.89 13.15 6.03
CA MET A 100 -7.63 13.80 5.63
C MET A 100 -7.56 14.04 4.14
N THR A 101 -8.08 13.12 3.33
CA THR A 101 -8.14 13.27 1.86
C THR A 101 -9.09 14.41 1.47
N ILE A 102 -10.26 14.50 2.08
CA ILE A 102 -11.21 15.59 1.85
C ILE A 102 -10.57 16.93 2.22
N TRP A 103 -9.96 17.02 3.39
CA TRP A 103 -9.25 18.21 3.85
C TRP A 103 -8.13 18.61 2.89
N SER A 104 -7.25 17.67 2.52
CA SER A 104 -6.14 17.91 1.58
C SER A 104 -6.63 18.47 0.24
N LYS A 105 -7.71 17.90 -0.33
CA LYS A 105 -8.32 18.40 -1.55
C LYS A 105 -8.88 19.82 -1.42
N GLY A 106 -9.35 20.17 -0.22
CA GLY A 106 -9.87 21.52 0.10
C GLY A 106 -8.81 22.60 0.10
N LEU A 107 -7.52 22.26 0.24
CA LEU A 107 -6.41 23.23 0.27
C LEU A 107 -6.17 23.93 -1.08
N LYS A 108 -6.65 23.38 -2.21
CA LYS A 108 -6.54 23.96 -3.57
C LYS A 108 -5.14 24.43 -3.94
N LEU A 109 -4.11 23.70 -3.53
CA LEU A 109 -2.72 24.02 -3.79
C LEU A 109 -2.29 23.56 -5.19
N LYS A 110 -1.25 24.20 -5.76
CA LYS A 110 -0.68 23.86 -7.07
C LYS A 110 -0.19 22.40 -7.12
N ASN A 111 0.47 21.96 -6.04
CA ASN A 111 0.91 20.57 -5.87
C ASN A 111 -0.05 19.83 -4.92
N LYS A 112 -0.16 18.54 -5.13
CA LYS A 112 -0.89 17.65 -4.22
C LYS A 112 -0.08 17.49 -2.94
N ARG A 113 -0.66 17.90 -1.83
CA ARG A 113 -0.03 17.82 -0.51
C ARG A 113 -0.82 16.87 0.38
N PHE A 114 -0.13 16.28 1.35
CA PHE A 114 -0.75 15.41 2.35
C PHE A 114 -1.50 14.22 1.74
N ILE A 115 -0.93 13.65 0.68
CA ILE A 115 -1.49 12.48 0.01
C ILE A 115 -1.32 11.25 0.91
N ILE A 116 -2.38 10.47 1.08
CA ILE A 116 -2.32 9.24 1.86
C ILE A 116 -1.34 8.26 1.22
N ALA A 117 -0.41 7.76 2.01
CA ALA A 117 0.57 6.77 1.60
C ALA A 117 0.60 5.59 2.58
N SER A 118 0.87 4.42 2.08
CA SER A 118 1.00 3.19 2.87
C SER A 118 1.96 2.21 2.22
N GLY A 119 2.21 1.07 2.87
CA GLY A 119 2.95 -0.04 2.27
C GLY A 119 2.17 -0.82 1.20
N GLY A 120 0.90 -0.50 0.94
CA GLY A 120 0.08 -1.15 -0.08
C GLY A 120 -0.44 -2.55 0.29
N GLY A 121 -0.09 -3.09 1.46
CA GLY A 121 -0.54 -4.38 1.96
C GLY A 121 -1.93 -4.33 2.63
N PRO A 122 -2.36 -5.45 3.25
CA PRO A 122 -3.65 -5.55 3.92
C PRO A 122 -3.71 -4.78 5.25
N GLY A 123 -4.85 -4.85 5.93
CA GLY A 123 -5.06 -4.27 7.26
C GLY A 123 -5.13 -2.76 7.25
N ILE A 124 -4.39 -2.10 8.12
CA ILE A 124 -4.38 -0.62 8.23
C ILE A 124 -3.95 0.04 6.92
N MET A 125 -3.05 -0.58 6.17
CA MET A 125 -2.60 -0.07 4.88
C MET A 125 -3.73 -0.06 3.84
N GLU A 126 -4.49 -1.16 3.76
CA GLU A 126 -5.69 -1.26 2.93
C GLU A 126 -6.75 -0.24 3.37
N ALA A 127 -7.01 -0.14 4.69
CA ALA A 127 -7.98 0.78 5.26
C ALA A 127 -7.70 2.23 4.84
N ALA A 128 -6.43 2.66 4.95
CA ALA A 128 -6.01 4.00 4.57
C ALA A 128 -6.22 4.27 3.07
N ASN A 129 -5.79 3.36 2.20
CA ASN A 129 -5.96 3.51 0.76
C ASN A 129 -7.44 3.49 0.36
N ARG A 130 -8.26 2.65 1.01
CA ARG A 130 -9.71 2.57 0.82
C ARG A 130 -10.39 3.88 1.23
N GLY A 131 -10.06 4.44 2.39
CA GLY A 131 -10.58 5.73 2.84
C GLY A 131 -10.27 6.88 1.88
N ALA A 132 -9.04 6.93 1.37
CA ALA A 132 -8.66 7.93 0.36
C ALA A 132 -9.44 7.75 -0.96
N SER A 133 -9.62 6.50 -1.42
CA SER A 133 -10.40 6.17 -2.62
C SER A 133 -11.87 6.58 -2.49
N GLU A 134 -12.49 6.34 -1.32
CA GLU A 134 -13.87 6.75 -1.06
C GLU A 134 -14.08 8.27 -1.10
N ALA A 135 -13.06 9.03 -0.71
CA ALA A 135 -13.02 10.48 -0.88
C ALA A 135 -12.69 10.92 -2.31
N LYS A 136 -12.60 9.99 -3.27
CA LYS A 136 -12.17 10.23 -4.66
C LYS A 136 -10.84 10.99 -4.71
N GLY A 137 -9.92 10.63 -3.81
CA GLY A 137 -8.57 11.14 -3.75
C GLY A 137 -7.56 10.16 -4.33
N VAL A 138 -6.33 10.66 -4.49
CA VAL A 138 -5.18 9.84 -4.85
C VAL A 138 -4.57 9.27 -3.57
N SER A 139 -4.14 8.02 -3.60
CA SER A 139 -3.28 7.43 -2.56
C SER A 139 -2.09 6.73 -3.19
N VAL A 140 -1.07 6.46 -2.38
CA VAL A 140 0.17 5.82 -2.79
C VAL A 140 0.36 4.54 -1.97
N GLY A 141 0.59 3.42 -2.66
CA GLY A 141 1.09 2.18 -2.07
C GLY A 141 2.55 1.97 -2.48
N LEU A 142 3.46 1.90 -1.51
CA LEU A 142 4.86 1.55 -1.72
C LEU A 142 5.02 0.07 -1.39
N THR A 143 4.83 -0.77 -2.40
CA THR A 143 4.91 -2.23 -2.27
C THR A 143 6.32 -2.73 -2.53
N ILE A 144 6.65 -3.88 -1.92
CA ILE A 144 7.86 -4.65 -2.21
C ILE A 144 7.45 -6.04 -2.68
N SER A 145 8.25 -6.65 -3.54
CA SER A 145 8.07 -8.06 -3.89
C SER A 145 8.64 -8.93 -2.78
N LEU A 146 7.80 -9.80 -2.22
CA LEU A 146 8.23 -10.79 -1.24
C LEU A 146 8.28 -12.17 -1.89
N PRO A 147 9.32 -13.00 -1.64
CA PRO A 147 9.45 -14.32 -2.26
C PRO A 147 8.30 -15.29 -1.98
N MET A 148 7.42 -14.96 -1.03
CA MET A 148 6.27 -15.79 -0.61
C MET A 148 4.92 -15.31 -1.15
N GLU A 149 4.88 -14.25 -1.96
CA GLU A 149 3.64 -13.71 -2.51
C GLU A 149 3.36 -14.20 -3.95
N ASP A 150 4.28 -14.96 -4.53
CA ASP A 150 4.17 -15.54 -5.89
C ASP A 150 3.58 -16.97 -5.90
N SER A 151 2.74 -17.34 -4.90
CA SER A 151 2.11 -18.66 -4.83
C SER A 151 0.58 -18.58 -4.82
#